data_3f21ef9d4a16ba2353e93e71beb2d22a
#
_entry.id   3f21ef9d4a16ba2353e93e71beb2d22a
#
_cell.length_a   1.000
_cell.length_b   1.000
_cell.length_c   1.000
_cell.angle_alpha   90.00
_cell.angle_beta   90.00
_cell.angle_gamma   90.00
#
_symmetry.space_group_name_H-M   'P 1'
#
loop_
_entity.id
_entity.type
_entity.pdbx_description
1 polymer ?
#
loop_
_entity_poly.entity_id
_entity_poly.type
_entity_poly.pdbx_seq_one_letter_code
_entity_poly.pdbx_strand_id
1 'polypeptide(L)'
;DTSEQGEHIIEHVAASLEHRQRERGLADEQIIGVGIDTPGIAGRDGVVRGAVNLGWEACPVQEQLKMRLQKKVCVCNDANAAALGELWQGGGRGYRDMVMVTLGTGVGGAVILNGKVLAGAHGIAGEIGHMTVFHKEIERCACGKYGCVEQYASAKGLIRITRKLLEKKDPYTVLVDTPELSAKQILDAAKRGDRLALDAVEVLGKALGSAL
;
A
#
# COMPACT_ATOMS: atom_id res chain seq x y z
N ASP A 1 7.73 -15.13 6.48
CA ASP A 1 8.28 -15.57 5.22
C ASP A 1 7.13 -15.84 4.25
N THR A 2 7.18 -15.25 3.06
CA THR A 2 6.15 -15.43 2.02
C THR A 2 6.58 -16.44 0.95
N SER A 3 7.70 -17.13 1.17
CA SER A 3 8.30 -18.06 0.21
C SER A 3 7.45 -19.30 -0.08
N GLU A 4 6.50 -19.65 0.80
CA GLU A 4 5.61 -20.80 0.71
C GLU A 4 4.19 -20.41 0.29
N GLN A 5 4.04 -19.40 -0.57
CA GLN A 5 2.75 -18.92 -1.11
C GLN A 5 1.69 -18.61 -0.03
N GLY A 6 2.14 -18.23 1.16
CA GLY A 6 1.25 -17.78 2.23
C GLY A 6 0.50 -18.86 3.00
N GLU A 7 0.73 -20.15 2.72
CA GLU A 7 0.00 -21.26 3.40
C GLU A 7 0.18 -21.25 4.91
N HIS A 8 1.39 -20.95 5.40
CA HIS A 8 1.70 -20.95 6.83
C HIS A 8 1.70 -19.58 7.50
N ILE A 9 1.34 -18.50 6.78
CA ILE A 9 1.39 -17.14 7.34
C ILE A 9 0.49 -17.02 8.58
N ILE A 10 -0.71 -17.56 8.54
CA ILE A 10 -1.67 -17.48 9.65
C ILE A 10 -1.13 -18.19 10.88
N GLU A 11 -0.54 -19.36 10.71
CA GLU A 11 0.08 -20.12 11.79
C GLU A 11 1.26 -19.38 12.39
N HIS A 12 2.13 -18.82 11.56
CA HIS A 12 3.29 -18.04 12.01
C HIS A 12 2.87 -16.77 12.76
N VAL A 13 1.83 -16.07 12.29
CA VAL A 13 1.28 -14.88 12.98
C VAL A 13 0.75 -15.30 14.36
N ALA A 14 -0.06 -16.35 14.44
CA ALA A 14 -0.61 -16.84 15.70
C ALA A 14 0.50 -17.25 16.68
N ALA A 15 1.46 -18.06 16.22
CA ALA A 15 2.59 -18.51 17.03
C ALA A 15 3.45 -17.33 17.53
N SER A 16 3.66 -16.30 16.69
CA SER A 16 4.41 -15.10 17.04
C SER A 16 3.68 -14.28 18.13
N LEU A 17 2.36 -14.14 18.03
CA LEU A 17 1.55 -13.46 19.06
C LEU A 17 1.60 -14.22 20.39
N GLU A 18 1.41 -15.53 20.38
CA GLU A 18 1.51 -16.38 21.58
C GLU A 18 2.90 -16.32 22.22
N HIS A 19 3.94 -16.31 21.40
CA HIS A 19 5.32 -16.16 21.88
C HIS A 19 5.54 -14.81 22.57
N ARG A 20 5.10 -13.73 21.94
CA ARG A 20 5.19 -12.36 22.51
C ARG A 20 4.38 -12.19 23.78
N GLN A 21 3.21 -12.81 23.86
CA GLN A 21 2.38 -12.83 25.06
C GLN A 21 3.14 -13.46 26.22
N ARG A 22 3.72 -14.65 26.00
CA ARG A 22 4.52 -15.36 27.03
C ARG A 22 5.77 -14.58 27.44
N GLU A 23 6.51 -14.05 26.46
CA GLU A 23 7.72 -13.26 26.69
C GLU A 23 7.46 -12.03 27.58
N ARG A 24 6.30 -11.40 27.43
CA ARG A 24 5.88 -10.23 28.21
C ARG A 24 5.14 -10.57 29.48
N GLY A 25 4.91 -11.83 29.78
CA GLY A 25 4.17 -12.27 30.97
C GLY A 25 2.72 -11.78 31.00
N LEU A 26 2.10 -11.55 29.84
CA LEU A 26 0.73 -11.07 29.75
C LEU A 26 -0.25 -12.22 29.98
N ALA A 27 -1.20 -12.03 30.92
CA ALA A 27 -2.31 -12.93 31.10
C ALA A 27 -3.26 -12.87 29.87
N ASP A 28 -3.99 -13.94 29.64
CA ASP A 28 -4.84 -14.06 28.47
C ASP A 28 -5.96 -13.00 28.43
N GLU A 29 -6.47 -12.63 29.59
CA GLU A 29 -7.53 -11.63 29.79
C GLU A 29 -7.06 -10.20 29.47
N GLN A 30 -5.74 -9.96 29.50
CA GLN A 30 -5.17 -8.65 29.16
C GLN A 30 -5.14 -8.39 27.65
N ILE A 31 -5.30 -9.44 26.83
CA ILE A 31 -5.38 -9.32 25.37
C ILE A 31 -6.86 -9.28 24.97
N ILE A 32 -7.38 -8.10 24.73
CA ILE A 32 -8.79 -7.87 24.39
C ILE A 32 -9.15 -8.20 22.95
N GLY A 33 -8.18 -8.30 22.07
CA GLY A 33 -8.36 -8.62 20.65
C GLY A 33 -7.09 -8.44 19.83
N VAL A 34 -7.17 -8.84 18.57
CA VAL A 34 -6.08 -8.77 17.59
C VAL A 34 -6.56 -8.00 16.37
N GLY A 35 -5.79 -6.96 15.99
CA GLY A 35 -5.91 -6.29 14.71
C GLY A 35 -4.85 -6.82 13.76
N ILE A 36 -5.23 -7.12 12.55
CA ILE A 36 -4.30 -7.52 11.48
C ILE A 36 -4.60 -6.74 10.22
N ASP A 37 -3.56 -6.20 9.62
CA ASP A 37 -3.62 -5.62 8.30
C ASP A 37 -2.95 -6.54 7.27
N THR A 38 -3.47 -6.50 6.06
CA THR A 38 -3.01 -7.34 4.96
C THR A 38 -3.07 -6.56 3.64
N PRO A 39 -2.18 -6.87 2.68
CA PRO A 39 -2.43 -6.46 1.30
C PRO A 39 -3.72 -7.12 0.79
N GLY A 40 -4.29 -6.57 -0.28
CA GLY A 40 -5.51 -7.06 -0.88
C GLY A 40 -6.79 -6.48 -0.25
N ILE A 41 -7.92 -7.04 -0.65
CA ILE A 41 -9.25 -6.55 -0.28
C ILE A 41 -9.72 -7.27 0.97
N ALA A 42 -9.78 -6.57 2.09
CA ALA A 42 -10.37 -7.10 3.33
C ALA A 42 -11.89 -6.91 3.31
N GLY A 43 -12.63 -7.99 3.12
CA GLY A 43 -14.07 -8.01 3.13
C GLY A 43 -14.65 -7.85 4.54
N ARG A 44 -15.93 -7.42 4.63
CA ARG A 44 -16.65 -7.34 5.90
C ARG A 44 -16.87 -8.71 6.55
N ASP A 45 -16.76 -9.77 5.77
CA ASP A 45 -16.78 -11.18 6.19
C ASP A 45 -15.45 -11.65 6.80
N GLY A 46 -14.44 -10.77 6.86
CA GLY A 46 -13.11 -11.11 7.37
C GLY A 46 -12.27 -11.97 6.42
N VAL A 47 -12.72 -12.11 5.17
CA VAL A 47 -11.98 -12.79 4.10
C VAL A 47 -11.15 -11.79 3.34
N VAL A 48 -9.87 -12.08 3.19
CA VAL A 48 -8.94 -11.30 2.36
C VAL A 48 -8.93 -11.90 0.95
N ARG A 49 -9.11 -11.05 -0.07
CA ARG A 49 -9.18 -11.46 -1.47
C ARG A 49 -8.13 -10.72 -2.30
N GLY A 50 -7.57 -11.42 -3.27
CA GLY A 50 -6.64 -10.83 -4.23
C GLY A 50 -5.33 -10.34 -3.63
N ALA A 51 -4.86 -10.94 -2.54
CA ALA A 51 -3.54 -10.64 -1.97
C ALA A 51 -2.45 -11.36 -2.76
N VAL A 52 -2.17 -10.87 -3.97
CA VAL A 52 -1.27 -11.48 -4.96
C VAL A 52 0.12 -11.76 -4.39
N ASN A 53 0.65 -10.83 -3.59
CA ASN A 53 1.97 -10.98 -2.96
C ASN A 53 2.03 -12.12 -1.93
N LEU A 54 0.88 -12.58 -1.45
CA LEU A 54 0.75 -13.68 -0.50
C LEU A 54 0.26 -14.97 -1.17
N GLY A 55 -0.01 -14.94 -2.47
CA GLY A 55 -0.61 -16.06 -3.20
C GLY A 55 -2.06 -16.36 -2.82
N TRP A 56 -2.75 -15.42 -2.16
CA TRP A 56 -4.13 -15.61 -1.72
C TRP A 56 -5.14 -15.12 -2.76
N GLU A 57 -5.85 -16.02 -3.36
CA GLU A 57 -7.07 -15.68 -4.12
C GLU A 57 -8.19 -15.28 -3.16
N ALA A 58 -8.44 -16.11 -2.14
CA ALA A 58 -9.31 -15.83 -1.00
C ALA A 58 -8.84 -16.57 0.24
N CYS A 59 -8.64 -15.85 1.35
CA CYS A 59 -8.21 -16.44 2.62
C CYS A 59 -9.11 -15.95 3.77
N PRO A 60 -9.77 -16.83 4.55
CA PRO A 60 -10.62 -16.45 5.67
C PRO A 60 -9.78 -16.12 6.93
N VAL A 61 -8.97 -15.08 6.83
CA VAL A 61 -7.96 -14.68 7.83
C VAL A 61 -8.58 -14.48 9.21
N GLN A 62 -9.73 -13.79 9.28
CA GLN A 62 -10.39 -13.50 10.57
C GLN A 62 -10.82 -14.76 11.26
N GLU A 63 -11.44 -15.70 10.54
CA GLU A 63 -11.96 -16.94 11.10
C GLU A 63 -10.81 -17.84 11.58
N GLN A 64 -9.79 -18.02 10.75
CA GLN A 64 -8.62 -18.85 11.09
C GLN A 64 -7.89 -18.33 12.32
N LEU A 65 -7.61 -17.02 12.38
CA LEU A 65 -6.96 -16.43 13.56
C LEU A 65 -7.86 -16.46 14.80
N LYS A 66 -9.18 -16.25 14.65
CA LYS A 66 -10.14 -16.34 15.74
C LYS A 66 -10.20 -17.75 16.33
N MET A 67 -10.23 -18.78 15.49
CA MET A 67 -10.20 -20.17 15.93
C MET A 67 -8.90 -20.51 16.67
N ARG A 68 -7.79 -20.03 16.14
CA ARG A 68 -6.45 -20.35 16.69
C ARG A 68 -6.15 -19.61 18.01
N LEU A 69 -6.53 -18.34 18.09
CA LEU A 69 -6.18 -17.47 19.22
C LEU A 69 -7.28 -17.35 20.27
N GLN A 70 -8.51 -17.81 19.99
CA GLN A 70 -9.70 -17.66 20.84
C GLN A 70 -9.94 -16.19 21.25
N LYS A 71 -9.59 -15.23 20.38
CA LYS A 71 -9.71 -13.77 20.60
C LYS A 71 -10.61 -13.15 19.54
N LYS A 72 -11.07 -11.92 19.83
CA LYS A 72 -11.65 -11.09 18.77
C LYS A 72 -10.57 -10.74 17.75
N VAL A 73 -10.86 -10.90 16.48
CA VAL A 73 -9.95 -10.55 15.38
C VAL A 73 -10.65 -9.57 14.46
N CYS A 74 -9.96 -8.48 14.10
CA CYS A 74 -10.36 -7.55 13.05
C CYS A 74 -9.32 -7.57 11.95
N VAL A 75 -9.77 -7.66 10.72
CA VAL A 75 -8.91 -7.63 9.52
C VAL A 75 -9.21 -6.38 8.73
N CYS A 76 -8.21 -5.69 8.26
CA CYS A 76 -8.36 -4.57 7.33
C CYS A 76 -7.25 -4.55 6.27
N ASN A 77 -7.44 -3.75 5.25
CA ASN A 77 -6.38 -3.46 4.29
C ASN A 77 -5.29 -2.58 4.95
N ASP A 78 -4.04 -2.73 4.52
CA ASP A 78 -2.85 -2.05 5.06
C ASP A 78 -2.94 -0.51 4.97
N ALA A 79 -3.40 0.04 3.84
CA ALA A 79 -3.59 1.49 3.70
C ALA A 79 -4.71 2.01 4.63
N ASN A 80 -5.77 1.23 4.82
CA ASN A 80 -6.84 1.56 5.77
C ASN A 80 -6.35 1.54 7.21
N ALA A 81 -5.51 0.56 7.59
CA ALA A 81 -4.91 0.49 8.91
C ALA A 81 -3.99 1.69 9.17
N ALA A 82 -3.15 2.03 8.19
CA ALA A 82 -2.27 3.19 8.26
C ALA A 82 -3.08 4.49 8.43
N ALA A 83 -4.18 4.67 7.68
CA ALA A 83 -5.05 5.84 7.81
C ALA A 83 -5.71 5.93 9.20
N LEU A 84 -6.12 4.81 9.79
CA LEU A 84 -6.63 4.78 11.16
C LEU A 84 -5.53 5.17 12.17
N GLY A 85 -4.30 4.73 11.96
CA GLY A 85 -3.15 5.11 12.77
C GLY A 85 -2.88 6.62 12.71
N GLU A 86 -2.90 7.19 11.51
CA GLU A 86 -2.74 8.63 11.28
C GLU A 86 -3.91 9.44 11.91
N LEU A 87 -5.13 8.95 11.82
CA LEU A 87 -6.27 9.58 12.47
C LEU A 87 -6.15 9.56 14.00
N TRP A 88 -5.64 8.46 14.56
CA TRP A 88 -5.53 8.29 16.01
C TRP A 88 -4.37 9.07 16.61
N GLN A 89 -3.15 8.94 16.07
CA GLN A 89 -1.92 9.47 16.68
C GLN A 89 -1.02 10.25 15.72
N GLY A 90 -1.42 10.42 14.46
CA GLY A 90 -0.62 11.06 13.42
C GLY A 90 -1.18 12.40 12.96
N GLY A 91 -0.92 12.72 11.70
CA GLY A 91 -1.31 13.98 11.05
C GLY A 91 -2.82 14.18 10.91
N GLY A 92 -3.61 13.11 10.99
CA GLY A 92 -5.07 13.15 10.96
C GLY A 92 -5.75 13.41 12.30
N ARG A 93 -4.97 13.55 13.40
CA ARG A 93 -5.51 13.74 14.73
C ARG A 93 -6.37 15.01 14.83
N GLY A 94 -7.59 14.86 15.32
CA GLY A 94 -8.55 15.97 15.47
C GLY A 94 -9.45 16.20 14.24
N TYR A 95 -9.16 15.55 13.12
CA TYR A 95 -10.04 15.56 11.96
C TYR A 95 -11.04 14.40 12.02
N ARG A 96 -12.16 14.54 11.31
CA ARG A 96 -13.19 13.49 11.18
C ARG A 96 -13.23 12.93 9.75
N ASP A 97 -12.79 13.72 8.81
CA ASP A 97 -12.78 13.39 7.40
C ASP A 97 -11.37 13.57 6.86
N MET A 98 -10.87 12.56 6.16
CA MET A 98 -9.48 12.52 5.71
C MET A 98 -9.36 11.59 4.50
N VAL A 99 -8.54 11.98 3.54
CA VAL A 99 -7.99 11.08 2.52
C VAL A 99 -6.52 10.88 2.82
N MET A 100 -6.10 9.63 2.88
CA MET A 100 -4.70 9.25 3.01
C MET A 100 -4.21 8.60 1.72
N VAL A 101 -3.02 8.96 1.30
CA VAL A 101 -2.32 8.35 0.15
C VAL A 101 -0.96 7.87 0.60
N THR A 102 -0.66 6.60 0.36
CA THR A 102 0.65 6.02 0.63
C THR A 102 1.42 5.85 -0.68
N LEU A 103 2.64 6.38 -0.73
CA LEU A 103 3.54 6.26 -1.86
C LEU A 103 4.72 5.36 -1.48
N GLY A 104 4.72 4.17 -2.02
CA GLY A 104 5.75 3.16 -1.76
C GLY A 104 6.04 2.32 -3.01
N THR A 105 6.15 1.01 -2.85
CA THR A 105 6.27 0.06 -3.97
C THR A 105 5.10 0.18 -4.94
N GLY A 106 3.89 0.44 -4.41
CA GLY A 106 2.66 0.79 -5.11
C GLY A 106 2.11 2.13 -4.63
N VAL A 107 0.86 2.41 -4.96
CA VAL A 107 0.08 3.56 -4.43
C VAL A 107 -1.15 3.02 -3.74
N GLY A 108 -1.16 3.13 -2.42
CA GLY A 108 -2.33 2.83 -1.60
C GLY A 108 -3.13 4.10 -1.28
N GLY A 109 -4.37 3.92 -0.90
CA GLY A 109 -5.21 5.01 -0.45
C GLY A 109 -6.27 4.54 0.53
N ALA A 110 -6.71 5.46 1.37
CA ALA A 110 -7.82 5.25 2.29
C ALA A 110 -8.64 6.52 2.44
N VAL A 111 -9.92 6.35 2.60
CA VAL A 111 -10.85 7.45 2.86
C VAL A 111 -11.48 7.25 4.23
N ILE A 112 -11.42 8.27 5.06
CA ILE A 112 -12.11 8.30 6.35
C ILE A 112 -13.19 9.36 6.28
N LEU A 113 -14.42 8.97 6.63
CA LEU A 113 -15.57 9.86 6.75
C LEU A 113 -16.23 9.68 8.11
N ASN A 114 -16.49 10.81 8.79
CA ASN A 114 -17.05 10.80 10.15
C ASN A 114 -16.28 9.94 11.14
N GLY A 115 -14.94 9.90 11.03
CA GLY A 115 -14.05 9.12 11.89
C GLY A 115 -14.05 7.61 11.61
N LYS A 116 -14.59 7.17 10.46
CA LYS A 116 -14.67 5.76 10.06
C LYS A 116 -14.11 5.56 8.67
N VAL A 117 -13.42 4.43 8.48
CA VAL A 117 -12.97 4.02 7.16
C VAL A 117 -14.17 3.78 6.24
N LEU A 118 -14.13 4.42 5.07
CA LEU A 118 -15.05 4.15 3.98
C LEU A 118 -14.56 2.91 3.22
N ALA A 119 -15.06 1.75 3.57
CA ALA A 119 -14.71 0.51 2.87
C ALA A 119 -15.44 0.34 1.53
N GLY A 120 -16.61 1.01 1.36
CA GLY A 120 -17.47 0.79 0.21
C GLY A 120 -18.25 -0.53 0.27
N ALA A 121 -19.04 -0.81 -0.75
CA ALA A 121 -19.87 -2.01 -0.83
C ALA A 121 -19.04 -3.31 -0.97
N HIS A 122 -17.89 -3.21 -1.65
CA HIS A 122 -17.04 -4.36 -1.96
C HIS A 122 -15.66 -4.32 -1.28
N GLY A 123 -15.46 -3.40 -0.32
CA GLY A 123 -14.19 -3.27 0.39
C GLY A 123 -13.06 -2.59 -0.39
N ILE A 124 -13.36 -1.97 -1.55
CA ILE A 124 -12.38 -1.39 -2.48
C ILE A 124 -12.41 0.14 -2.54
N ALA A 125 -13.16 0.80 -1.67
CA ALA A 125 -13.12 2.26 -1.62
C ALA A 125 -11.74 2.72 -1.13
N GLY A 126 -11.25 3.79 -1.75
CA GLY A 126 -9.90 4.28 -1.44
C GLY A 126 -8.79 3.69 -2.30
N GLU A 127 -9.08 2.78 -3.23
CA GLU A 127 -8.11 2.22 -4.19
C GLU A 127 -7.65 3.28 -5.23
N ILE A 128 -7.13 4.41 -4.74
CA ILE A 128 -6.74 5.60 -5.52
C ILE A 128 -5.64 5.25 -6.52
N GLY A 129 -4.71 4.37 -6.13
CA GLY A 129 -3.61 3.93 -6.99
C GLY A 129 -4.07 3.30 -8.29
N HIS A 130 -5.30 2.78 -8.32
CA HIS A 130 -5.88 2.14 -9.50
C HIS A 130 -6.89 3.01 -10.27
N MET A 131 -7.00 4.29 -9.94
CA MET A 131 -7.74 5.24 -10.80
C MET A 131 -6.97 5.49 -12.09
N THR A 132 -7.68 5.46 -13.24
CA THR A 132 -7.08 5.76 -14.54
C THR A 132 -6.94 7.27 -14.71
N VAL A 133 -5.72 7.75 -14.88
CA VAL A 133 -5.38 9.18 -15.09
C VAL A 133 -4.73 9.45 -16.43
N PHE A 134 -4.16 8.43 -17.07
CA PHE A 134 -3.58 8.53 -18.40
C PHE A 134 -4.20 7.52 -19.37
N HIS A 135 -5.14 7.97 -20.21
CA HIS A 135 -5.91 7.11 -21.11
C HIS A 135 -5.10 6.57 -22.33
N LYS A 136 -3.92 7.13 -22.60
CA LYS A 136 -3.06 6.70 -23.72
C LYS A 136 -1.91 5.77 -23.28
N GLU A 137 -1.93 5.28 -22.02
CA GLU A 137 -0.95 4.31 -21.57
C GLU A 137 -1.17 2.97 -22.26
N ILE A 138 -0.08 2.38 -22.75
CA ILE A 138 -0.08 1.10 -23.46
C ILE A 138 0.44 -0.06 -22.61
N GLU A 139 1.13 0.24 -21.51
CA GLU A 139 1.60 -0.76 -20.57
C GLU A 139 0.51 -1.09 -19.56
N ARG A 140 0.35 -2.38 -19.28
CA ARG A 140 -0.67 -2.86 -18.36
C ARG A 140 -0.27 -2.65 -16.90
N CYS A 141 -1.17 -2.15 -16.09
CA CYS A 141 -1.05 -2.15 -14.63
C CYS A 141 -1.23 -3.58 -14.09
N ALA A 142 -0.65 -3.87 -12.92
CA ALA A 142 -0.84 -5.15 -12.25
C ALA A 142 -2.33 -5.50 -11.98
N CYS A 143 -3.19 -4.50 -11.82
CA CYS A 143 -4.64 -4.68 -11.68
C CYS A 143 -5.37 -5.01 -13.00
N GLY A 144 -4.65 -5.12 -14.12
CA GLY A 144 -5.19 -5.42 -15.44
C GLY A 144 -5.65 -4.22 -16.26
N LYS A 145 -5.78 -3.02 -15.66
CA LYS A 145 -6.15 -1.77 -16.35
C LYS A 145 -4.93 -1.08 -16.94
N TYR A 146 -5.14 0.08 -17.55
CA TYR A 146 -4.12 0.93 -18.16
C TYR A 146 -4.21 2.34 -17.57
N GLY A 147 -3.06 3.02 -17.46
CA GLY A 147 -3.01 4.41 -17.06
C GLY A 147 -3.36 4.68 -15.60
N CYS A 148 -3.19 3.68 -14.74
CA CYS A 148 -3.42 3.83 -13.30
C CYS A 148 -2.43 4.81 -12.66
N VAL A 149 -2.85 5.55 -11.64
CA VAL A 149 -1.98 6.44 -10.82
C VAL A 149 -0.71 5.74 -10.39
N GLU A 150 -0.81 4.49 -9.93
CA GLU A 150 0.32 3.68 -9.46
C GLU A 150 1.43 3.53 -10.50
N GLN A 151 1.08 3.43 -11.79
CA GLN A 151 2.07 3.34 -12.86
C GLN A 151 2.94 4.59 -12.99
N TYR A 152 2.55 5.69 -12.35
CA TYR A 152 3.25 6.99 -12.43
C TYR A 152 3.73 7.47 -11.06
N ALA A 153 2.95 7.25 -10.01
CA ALA A 153 3.19 7.84 -8.69
C ALA A 153 3.83 6.88 -7.68
N SER A 154 3.99 5.60 -8.02
CA SER A 154 4.75 4.66 -7.18
C SER A 154 6.26 4.79 -7.39
N ALA A 155 7.05 4.22 -6.48
CA ALA A 155 8.50 4.13 -6.64
C ALA A 155 8.90 3.44 -7.96
N LYS A 156 8.22 2.34 -8.31
CA LYS A 156 8.41 1.64 -9.59
C LYS A 156 7.98 2.50 -10.78
N GLY A 157 6.88 3.23 -10.64
CA GLY A 157 6.37 4.17 -11.65
C GLY A 157 7.36 5.29 -11.93
N LEU A 158 7.90 5.92 -10.88
CA LEU A 158 8.90 6.97 -11.00
C LEU A 158 10.17 6.48 -11.73
N ILE A 159 10.68 5.29 -11.37
CA ILE A 159 11.83 4.66 -12.05
C ILE A 159 11.51 4.42 -13.52
N ARG A 160 10.33 3.88 -13.83
CA ARG A 160 9.89 3.62 -15.20
C ARG A 160 9.84 4.89 -16.05
N ILE A 161 9.25 5.97 -15.51
CA ILE A 161 9.17 7.26 -16.19
C ILE A 161 10.57 7.82 -16.45
N THR A 162 11.43 7.78 -15.45
CA THR A 162 12.81 8.29 -15.55
C THR A 162 13.57 7.55 -16.65
N ARG A 163 13.48 6.22 -16.72
CA ARG A 163 14.09 5.42 -17.80
C ARG A 163 13.58 5.82 -19.18
N LYS A 164 12.26 5.99 -19.34
CA LYS A 164 11.67 6.46 -20.61
C LYS A 164 12.14 7.88 -21.00
N LEU A 165 12.39 8.73 -20.04
CA LEU A 165 12.94 10.08 -20.30
C LEU A 165 14.42 10.01 -20.67
N LEU A 166 15.22 9.15 -20.05
CA LEU A 166 16.62 8.91 -20.41
C LEU A 166 16.77 8.43 -21.86
N GLU A 167 15.86 7.58 -22.33
CA GLU A 167 15.87 7.10 -23.73
C GLU A 167 15.57 8.20 -24.76
N LYS A 168 14.80 9.23 -24.38
CA LYS A 168 14.26 10.24 -25.32
C LYS A 168 15.04 11.55 -25.36
N LYS A 169 15.77 11.86 -24.29
CA LYS A 169 16.49 13.13 -24.14
C LYS A 169 17.99 12.90 -24.16
N ASP A 170 18.73 13.82 -24.78
CA ASP A 170 20.18 13.92 -24.63
C ASP A 170 20.48 14.29 -23.17
N PRO A 171 21.12 13.41 -22.40
CA PRO A 171 20.98 13.47 -20.95
C PRO A 171 22.07 14.31 -20.29
N TYR A 172 21.88 15.59 -20.15
CA TYR A 172 22.57 16.36 -19.10
C TYR A 172 21.92 16.07 -17.73
N THR A 173 22.10 14.85 -17.22
CA THR A 173 21.58 14.42 -15.94
C THR A 173 22.59 13.57 -15.20
N VAL A 174 22.59 13.64 -13.87
CA VAL A 174 23.43 12.78 -13.01
C VAL A 174 22.92 11.35 -12.92
N LEU A 175 21.79 11.04 -13.56
CA LEU A 175 21.16 9.73 -13.55
C LEU A 175 21.58 8.83 -14.74
N VAL A 176 22.37 9.36 -15.69
CA VAL A 176 23.00 8.57 -16.76
C VAL A 176 23.94 7.57 -16.11
N ASP A 177 23.99 6.38 -16.66
CA ASP A 177 24.87 5.29 -16.20
C ASP A 177 24.60 4.81 -14.75
N THR A 178 23.37 4.95 -14.26
CA THR A 178 22.95 4.39 -12.98
C THR A 178 22.28 3.01 -13.21
N PRO A 179 23.01 1.88 -13.14
CA PRO A 179 22.46 0.56 -13.48
C PRO A 179 21.28 0.17 -12.59
N GLU A 180 21.36 0.49 -11.29
CA GLU A 180 20.33 0.22 -10.28
C GLU A 180 19.65 1.53 -9.86
N LEU A 181 18.93 2.15 -10.81
CA LEU A 181 18.20 3.38 -10.54
C LEU A 181 17.09 3.14 -9.50
N SER A 182 17.10 3.92 -8.45
CA SER A 182 16.10 3.91 -7.37
C SER A 182 15.29 5.20 -7.31
N ALA A 183 14.07 5.13 -6.78
CA ALA A 183 13.23 6.31 -6.57
C ALA A 183 13.93 7.35 -5.66
N LYS A 184 14.69 6.89 -4.66
CA LYS A 184 15.47 7.77 -3.79
C LYS A 184 16.48 8.59 -4.57
N GLN A 185 17.28 7.97 -5.44
CA GLN A 185 18.27 8.68 -6.27
C GLN A 185 17.62 9.71 -7.18
N ILE A 186 16.47 9.38 -7.78
CA ILE A 186 15.71 10.31 -8.63
C ILE A 186 15.25 11.52 -7.82
N LEU A 187 14.63 11.29 -6.66
CA LEU A 187 14.15 12.37 -5.79
C LEU A 187 15.31 13.23 -5.25
N ASP A 188 16.43 12.62 -4.90
CA ASP A 188 17.62 13.34 -4.45
C ASP A 188 18.26 14.16 -5.59
N ALA A 189 18.24 13.68 -6.83
CA ALA A 189 18.66 14.42 -8.00
C ALA A 189 17.73 15.61 -8.29
N ALA A 190 16.41 15.39 -8.22
CA ALA A 190 15.41 16.46 -8.38
C ALA A 190 15.60 17.57 -7.34
N LYS A 191 15.84 17.23 -6.07
CA LYS A 191 16.14 18.21 -5.00
C LYS A 191 17.41 19.05 -5.30
N ARG A 192 18.35 18.50 -6.04
CA ARG A 192 19.58 19.21 -6.49
C ARG A 192 19.40 19.99 -7.80
N GLY A 193 18.19 20.01 -8.35
CA GLY A 193 17.86 20.76 -9.56
C GLY A 193 18.12 20.02 -10.87
N ASP A 194 18.33 18.70 -10.85
CA ASP A 194 18.47 17.90 -12.06
C ASP A 194 17.19 17.96 -12.89
N ARG A 195 17.30 18.44 -14.13
CA ARG A 195 16.16 18.74 -15.01
C ARG A 195 15.36 17.51 -15.38
N LEU A 196 16.02 16.39 -15.68
CA LEU A 196 15.34 15.16 -16.06
C LEU A 196 14.61 14.55 -14.86
N ALA A 197 15.23 14.59 -13.68
CA ALA A 197 14.60 14.14 -12.45
C ALA A 197 13.39 15.02 -12.09
N LEU A 198 13.47 16.35 -12.27
CA LEU A 198 12.33 17.26 -12.08
C LEU A 198 11.20 16.96 -13.06
N ASP A 199 11.48 16.71 -14.34
CA ASP A 199 10.47 16.31 -15.32
C ASP A 199 9.76 15.00 -14.91
N ALA A 200 10.51 14.02 -14.39
CA ALA A 200 9.93 12.77 -13.89
C ALA A 200 9.03 13.00 -12.68
N VAL A 201 9.44 13.85 -11.73
CA VAL A 201 8.65 14.21 -10.54
C VAL A 201 7.40 15.02 -10.94
N GLU A 202 7.49 15.86 -11.98
CA GLU A 202 6.33 16.59 -12.50
C GLU A 202 5.26 15.63 -13.05
N VAL A 203 5.66 14.58 -13.78
CA VAL A 203 4.71 13.55 -14.26
C VAL A 203 4.05 12.83 -13.09
N LEU A 204 4.80 12.48 -12.05
CA LEU A 204 4.27 11.91 -10.82
C LEU A 204 3.25 12.84 -10.17
N GLY A 205 3.61 14.13 -10.01
CA GLY A 205 2.73 15.14 -9.42
C GLY A 205 1.42 15.34 -10.21
N LYS A 206 1.50 15.35 -11.55
CA LYS A 206 0.30 15.40 -12.41
C LYS A 206 -0.59 14.19 -12.24
N ALA A 207 -0.02 12.98 -12.12
CA ALA A 207 -0.79 11.77 -11.89
C ALA A 207 -1.55 11.81 -10.55
N LEU A 208 -0.89 12.24 -9.49
CA LEU A 208 -1.51 12.40 -8.17
C LEU A 208 -2.57 13.50 -8.17
N GLY A 209 -2.26 14.67 -8.70
CA GLY A 209 -3.19 15.80 -8.72
C GLY A 209 -4.42 15.58 -9.61
N SER A 210 -4.36 14.60 -10.53
CA SER A 210 -5.53 14.21 -11.34
C SER A 210 -6.44 13.20 -10.62
N ALA A 211 -5.95 12.58 -9.54
CA ALA A 211 -6.69 11.58 -8.78
C ALA A 211 -7.28 12.13 -7.47
N LEU A 212 -6.79 13.26 -6.99
CA LEU A 212 -7.19 13.95 -5.75
C LEU A 212 -7.99 15.20 -6.04
#